data_9e65cf55d806dd6fc57600296e4c357e
#
_entry.id   9e65cf55d806dd6fc57600296e4c357e
#
_cell.length_a   1.000
_cell.length_b   1.000
_cell.length_c   1.000
_cell.angle_alpha   90.00
_cell.angle_beta   90.00
_cell.angle_gamma   90.00
#
_symmetry.space_group_name_H-M   'P 1'
#
loop_
_entity.id
_entity.type
_entity.pdbx_description
1 polymer ?
#
loop_
_entity_poly.entity_id
_entity_poly.type
_entity_poly.pdbx_seq_one_letter_code
_entity_poly.pdbx_strand_id
1 'polypeptide(L)'
;PFEDAVDRVLLLIDQLAEAGIQLHHIDVGGGLGIDYQDDSPPSPQAYVQAVTSRLEGRDLEVIMEPGRAMVGNAGVMLTKVEFLKQGEEKNFCIVDGAMNDLIRPALYSAWQKIVTVEERNGGEVVNYDVVGPICETGDFLGKDRALNVQSGDFLAVLSSGAYGFVMSSTYNSRPRAAEVMVSGDQQWLVRERETIESLYAGEHIPE
;
A
#
# COMPACT_ATOMS: atom_id res chain seq x y z
N PRO A 1 12.50 6.56 17.60
CA PRO A 1 13.46 6.20 16.53
C PRO A 1 13.87 7.43 15.69
N PHE A 2 12.91 8.28 15.24
CA PHE A 2 13.22 9.47 14.42
C PHE A 2 14.12 10.46 15.14
N GLU A 3 13.84 10.75 16.39
CA GLU A 3 14.61 11.67 17.20
C GLU A 3 16.07 11.24 17.35
N ASP A 4 16.32 9.97 17.64
CA ASP A 4 17.67 9.39 17.74
C ASP A 4 18.41 9.44 16.38
N ALA A 5 17.70 9.21 15.28
CA ALA A 5 18.28 9.32 13.95
C ALA A 5 18.70 10.76 13.63
N VAL A 6 17.86 11.75 13.93
CA VAL A 6 18.17 13.17 13.75
C VAL A 6 19.37 13.56 14.62
N ASP A 7 19.38 13.18 15.91
CA ASP A 7 20.47 13.50 16.83
C ASP A 7 21.83 12.97 16.32
N ARG A 8 21.86 11.75 15.77
CA ARG A 8 23.10 11.17 15.18
C ARG A 8 23.55 11.90 13.91
N VAL A 9 22.62 12.30 13.06
CA VAL A 9 22.96 13.06 11.85
C VAL A 9 23.48 14.44 12.23
N LEU A 10 22.89 15.08 13.24
CA LEU A 10 23.37 16.38 13.73
C LEU A 10 24.81 16.32 14.27
N LEU A 11 25.17 15.24 14.99
CA LEU A 11 26.56 15.03 15.42
C LEU A 11 27.52 14.93 14.22
N LEU A 12 27.11 14.26 13.15
CA LEU A 12 27.91 14.17 11.91
C LEU A 12 28.04 15.55 11.24
N ILE A 13 26.96 16.34 11.20
CA ILE A 13 26.99 17.71 10.66
C ILE A 13 27.98 18.57 11.42
N ASP A 14 28.01 18.47 12.77
CA ASP A 14 28.95 19.23 13.60
C ASP A 14 30.41 18.82 13.32
N GLN A 15 30.70 17.52 13.18
CA GLN A 15 32.02 17.01 12.80
C GLN A 15 32.47 17.50 11.42
N LEU A 16 31.55 17.54 10.46
CA LEU A 16 31.83 18.08 9.14
C LEU A 16 32.12 19.57 9.15
N ALA A 17 31.37 20.32 9.96
CA ALA A 17 31.61 21.76 10.15
C ALA A 17 32.99 22.02 10.76
N GLU A 18 33.43 21.24 11.75
CA GLU A 18 34.80 21.30 12.31
C GLU A 18 35.87 20.99 11.25
N ALA A 19 35.56 20.14 10.27
CA ALA A 19 36.45 19.88 9.15
C ALA A 19 36.36 20.92 8.02
N GLY A 20 35.59 22.00 8.22
CA GLY A 20 35.42 23.09 7.25
C GLY A 20 34.35 22.85 6.19
N ILE A 21 33.53 21.81 6.33
CA ILE A 21 32.43 21.49 5.42
C ILE A 21 31.13 22.01 6.02
N GLN A 22 30.55 23.05 5.42
CA GLN A 22 29.28 23.62 5.85
C GLN A 22 28.11 23.00 5.04
N LEU A 23 27.12 22.46 5.74
CA LEU A 23 25.89 21.96 5.16
C LEU A 23 24.75 22.96 5.41
N HIS A 24 23.82 23.07 4.46
CA HIS A 24 22.71 24.03 4.51
C HIS A 24 21.35 23.34 4.57
N HIS A 25 21.29 22.02 4.41
CA HIS A 25 20.05 21.26 4.52
C HIS A 25 20.30 19.89 5.13
N ILE A 26 19.26 19.34 5.71
CA ILE A 26 19.17 17.97 6.21
C ILE A 26 17.93 17.31 5.65
N ASP A 27 18.10 16.15 5.04
CA ASP A 27 16.99 15.28 4.66
C ASP A 27 16.84 14.19 5.74
N VAL A 28 15.67 14.18 6.38
CA VAL A 28 15.34 13.19 7.42
C VAL A 28 14.58 11.99 6.87
N GLY A 29 14.40 11.94 5.54
CA GLY A 29 13.71 10.89 4.85
C GLY A 29 12.21 10.87 5.12
N GLY A 30 11.62 9.72 4.92
CA GLY A 30 10.19 9.44 5.18
C GLY A 30 9.98 8.72 6.51
N GLY A 31 9.16 7.65 6.46
CA GLY A 31 8.95 6.74 7.58
C GLY A 31 7.77 7.08 8.48
N LEU A 32 7.07 8.19 8.24
CA LEU A 32 5.81 8.46 8.92
C LEU A 32 4.81 7.35 8.58
N GLY A 33 4.32 6.65 9.62
CA GLY A 33 3.36 5.55 9.50
C GLY A 33 1.97 6.02 9.10
N ILE A 34 1.16 5.07 8.66
CA ILE A 34 -0.29 5.24 8.46
C ILE A 34 -1.04 4.19 9.25
N ASP A 35 -2.33 4.40 9.43
CA ASP A 35 -3.20 3.41 10.05
C ASP A 35 -3.54 2.30 9.03
N TYR A 36 -3.21 1.05 9.39
CA TYR A 36 -3.63 -0.15 8.66
C TYR A 36 -4.66 -0.95 9.44
N GLN A 37 -4.53 -1.03 10.77
CA GLN A 37 -5.38 -1.85 11.65
C GLN A 37 -5.45 -1.23 13.04
N ASP A 38 -6.16 -0.12 13.16
CA ASP A 38 -6.29 0.62 14.42
C ASP A 38 -4.90 0.98 15.03
N ASP A 39 -3.89 1.11 14.18
CA ASP A 39 -2.59 1.67 14.51
C ASP A 39 -2.78 3.12 14.94
N SER A 40 -1.94 3.59 15.83
CA SER A 40 -1.94 4.99 16.25
C SER A 40 -0.64 5.68 15.81
N PRO A 41 -0.43 5.90 14.51
CA PRO A 41 0.75 6.62 14.05
C PRO A 41 0.73 8.05 14.58
N PRO A 42 1.90 8.67 14.82
CA PRO A 42 1.93 10.07 15.19
C PRO A 42 1.30 10.92 14.07
N SER A 43 0.64 12.02 14.48
CA SER A 43 0.14 12.96 13.49
C SER A 43 1.29 13.60 12.69
N PRO A 44 1.05 14.05 11.45
CA PRO A 44 2.07 14.80 10.69
C PRO A 44 2.65 15.98 11.47
N GLN A 45 1.80 16.69 12.23
CA GLN A 45 2.23 17.80 13.08
C GLN A 45 3.18 17.34 14.18
N ALA A 46 2.87 16.25 14.89
CA ALA A 46 3.74 15.70 15.93
C ALA A 46 5.08 15.22 15.35
N TYR A 47 5.06 14.61 14.16
CA TYR A 47 6.26 14.20 13.45
C TYR A 47 7.15 15.40 13.10
N VAL A 48 6.58 16.43 12.47
CA VAL A 48 7.31 17.67 12.12
C VAL A 48 7.88 18.32 13.37
N GLN A 49 7.09 18.45 14.43
CA GLN A 49 7.54 19.05 15.68
C GLN A 49 8.69 18.28 16.32
N ALA A 50 8.65 16.95 16.32
CA ALA A 50 9.72 16.11 16.85
C ALA A 50 11.05 16.31 16.11
N VAL A 51 11.00 16.53 14.80
CA VAL A 51 12.19 16.82 13.97
C VAL A 51 12.66 18.26 14.18
N THR A 52 11.78 19.24 14.02
CA THR A 52 12.16 20.66 14.03
C THR A 52 12.65 21.16 15.38
N SER A 53 12.11 20.60 16.49
CA SER A 53 12.59 20.97 17.84
C SER A 53 14.08 20.65 18.08
N ARG A 54 14.63 19.67 17.36
CA ARG A 54 16.07 19.32 17.44
C ARG A 54 16.97 20.19 16.58
N LEU A 55 16.37 20.98 15.70
CA LEU A 55 17.06 21.85 14.75
C LEU A 55 17.01 23.32 15.20
N GLU A 56 16.39 23.59 16.36
CA GLU A 56 16.33 24.95 16.90
C GLU A 56 17.72 25.55 17.02
N GLY A 57 17.87 26.79 16.50
CA GLY A 57 19.15 27.52 16.52
C GLY A 57 20.16 27.11 15.45
N ARG A 58 19.80 26.16 14.55
CA ARG A 58 20.62 25.75 13.40
C ARG A 58 20.09 26.39 12.12
N ASP A 59 21.02 26.84 11.27
CA ASP A 59 20.72 27.37 9.94
C ASP A 59 20.70 26.19 8.91
N LEU A 60 19.68 25.32 9.06
CA LEU A 60 19.49 24.16 8.19
C LEU A 60 18.07 24.11 7.64
N GLU A 61 17.94 23.98 6.34
CA GLU A 61 16.69 23.65 5.68
C GLU A 61 16.36 22.16 5.91
N VAL A 62 15.10 21.86 6.26
CA VAL A 62 14.64 20.48 6.53
C VAL A 62 13.87 19.93 5.33
N ILE A 63 14.33 18.82 4.81
CA ILE A 63 13.66 18.06 3.78
C ILE A 63 13.02 16.81 4.41
N MET A 64 11.78 16.51 4.05
CA MET A 64 11.03 15.34 4.53
C MET A 64 10.35 14.65 3.36
N GLU A 65 10.31 13.31 3.38
CA GLU A 65 9.79 12.47 2.29
C GLU A 65 8.65 11.52 2.77
N PRO A 66 7.56 12.02 3.39
CA PRO A 66 6.53 11.19 4.01
C PRO A 66 5.56 10.56 2.99
N GLY A 67 6.05 9.97 1.90
CA GLY A 67 5.26 9.49 0.75
C GLY A 67 4.10 8.59 1.13
N ARG A 68 4.33 7.60 2.02
CA ARG A 68 3.25 6.72 2.48
C ARG A 68 2.15 7.50 3.20
N ALA A 69 2.51 8.41 4.07
CA ALA A 69 1.55 9.18 4.85
C ALA A 69 0.69 10.11 3.98
N MET A 70 1.20 10.53 2.82
CA MET A 70 0.47 11.40 1.90
C MET A 70 -0.61 10.65 1.11
N VAL A 71 -0.35 9.43 0.65
CA VAL A 71 -1.24 8.76 -0.32
C VAL A 71 -1.72 7.38 0.15
N GLY A 72 -1.13 6.79 1.18
CA GLY A 72 -1.42 5.42 1.58
C GLY A 72 -2.89 5.18 1.86
N ASN A 73 -3.51 5.97 2.72
CA ASN A 73 -4.93 5.85 3.06
C ASN A 73 -5.88 6.46 2.03
N ALA A 74 -5.35 7.19 1.02
CA ALA A 74 -6.17 7.78 -0.03
C ALA A 74 -6.56 6.81 -1.14
N GLY A 75 -5.95 5.62 -1.20
CA GLY A 75 -6.23 4.63 -2.23
C GLY A 75 -6.82 3.34 -1.69
N VAL A 76 -7.70 2.75 -2.49
CA VAL A 76 -8.29 1.43 -2.27
C VAL A 76 -8.12 0.57 -3.52
N MET A 77 -7.95 -0.74 -3.34
CA MET A 77 -8.05 -1.71 -4.43
C MET A 77 -9.41 -2.37 -4.37
N LEU A 78 -10.17 -2.31 -5.45
CA LEU A 78 -11.43 -3.01 -5.60
C LEU A 78 -11.17 -4.38 -6.22
N THR A 79 -11.83 -5.41 -5.68
CA THR A 79 -11.79 -6.76 -6.23
C THR A 79 -13.16 -7.42 -6.08
N LYS A 80 -13.49 -8.30 -7.02
CA LYS A 80 -14.76 -9.00 -7.05
C LYS A 80 -14.61 -10.43 -6.51
N VAL A 81 -15.55 -10.85 -5.71
CA VAL A 81 -15.64 -12.24 -5.23
C VAL A 81 -16.16 -13.12 -6.36
N GLU A 82 -15.31 -14.01 -6.85
CA GLU A 82 -15.69 -14.97 -7.89
C GLU A 82 -16.29 -16.24 -7.29
N PHE A 83 -15.62 -16.82 -6.28
CA PHE A 83 -16.08 -18.06 -5.65
C PHE A 83 -15.84 -18.04 -4.15
N LEU A 84 -16.71 -18.74 -3.41
CA LEU A 84 -16.50 -19.08 -2.01
C LEU A 84 -16.28 -20.60 -1.91
N LYS A 85 -15.17 -20.99 -1.31
CA LYS A 85 -14.86 -22.41 -1.06
C LYS A 85 -14.79 -22.63 0.43
N GLN A 86 -15.71 -23.41 0.95
CA GLN A 86 -15.69 -23.90 2.33
C GLN A 86 -14.91 -25.20 2.40
N GLY A 87 -14.01 -25.32 3.39
CA GLY A 87 -13.20 -26.49 3.65
C GLY A 87 -13.31 -26.89 5.12
N GLU A 88 -12.78 -28.05 5.45
CA GLU A 88 -12.79 -28.56 6.83
C GLU A 88 -11.87 -27.74 7.76
N GLU A 89 -10.74 -27.27 7.25
CA GLU A 89 -9.76 -26.51 8.02
C GLU A 89 -9.82 -25.00 7.75
N LYS A 90 -10.08 -24.62 6.50
CA LYS A 90 -10.06 -23.22 6.06
C LYS A 90 -11.12 -22.94 5.00
N ASN A 91 -11.63 -21.71 5.01
CA ASN A 91 -12.49 -21.21 3.96
C ASN A 91 -11.72 -20.22 3.09
N PHE A 92 -11.98 -20.24 1.80
CA PHE A 92 -11.36 -19.36 0.81
C PHE A 92 -12.40 -18.47 0.15
N CYS A 93 -12.11 -17.18 0.13
CA CYS A 93 -12.79 -16.20 -0.69
C CYS A 93 -11.89 -15.91 -1.90
N ILE A 94 -12.24 -16.53 -3.03
CA ILE A 94 -11.46 -16.42 -4.26
C ILE A 94 -11.95 -15.17 -5.00
N VAL A 95 -11.03 -14.25 -5.28
CA VAL A 95 -11.31 -12.96 -5.90
C VAL A 95 -10.60 -12.84 -7.25
N ASP A 96 -10.99 -11.85 -8.08
CA ASP A 96 -10.36 -11.56 -9.36
C ASP A 96 -9.04 -10.78 -9.22
N GLY A 97 -8.82 -10.07 -8.11
CA GLY A 97 -7.55 -9.45 -7.77
C GLY A 97 -6.52 -10.47 -7.26
N ALA A 98 -5.24 -10.17 -7.39
CA ALA A 98 -4.16 -11.10 -7.05
C ALA A 98 -2.92 -10.39 -6.50
N MET A 99 -1.91 -11.19 -6.13
CA MET A 99 -0.63 -10.66 -5.64
C MET A 99 0.09 -9.79 -6.69
N ASN A 100 -0.19 -9.95 -7.98
CA ASN A 100 0.36 -9.10 -9.02
C ASN A 100 -0.24 -7.68 -9.00
N ASP A 101 -1.47 -7.52 -8.48
CA ASP A 101 -2.13 -6.22 -8.33
C ASP A 101 -1.73 -5.54 -7.02
N LEU A 102 -1.60 -6.31 -5.93
CA LEU A 102 -1.22 -5.85 -4.59
C LEU A 102 -0.27 -6.84 -3.92
N ILE A 103 1.02 -6.64 -4.12
CA ILE A 103 2.06 -7.59 -3.69
C ILE A 103 2.35 -7.58 -2.18
N ARG A 104 2.04 -6.49 -1.47
CA ARG A 104 2.47 -6.28 -0.09
C ARG A 104 2.05 -7.39 0.90
N PRO A 105 0.83 -7.93 0.87
CA PRO A 105 0.47 -9.06 1.73
C PRO A 105 1.35 -10.28 1.51
N ALA A 106 1.61 -10.65 0.26
CA ALA A 106 2.45 -11.79 -0.09
C ALA A 106 3.94 -11.56 0.24
N LEU A 107 4.48 -10.38 -0.09
CA LEU A 107 5.91 -10.09 0.01
C LEU A 107 6.36 -9.77 1.44
N TYR A 108 5.54 -9.03 2.19
CA TYR A 108 5.90 -8.49 3.50
C TYR A 108 5.03 -9.01 4.64
N SER A 109 4.11 -9.94 4.37
CA SER A 109 3.04 -10.32 5.31
C SER A 109 2.26 -9.08 5.82
N ALA A 110 2.16 -8.06 4.96
CA ALA A 110 1.51 -6.81 5.33
C ALA A 110 0.01 -7.05 5.52
N TRP A 111 -0.49 -6.56 6.65
CA TRP A 111 -1.92 -6.56 6.90
C TRP A 111 -2.54 -5.31 6.27
N GLN A 112 -3.65 -5.49 5.54
CA GLN A 112 -4.49 -4.41 5.03
C GLN A 112 -5.94 -4.76 5.32
N LYS A 113 -6.72 -3.76 5.70
CA LYS A 113 -8.14 -3.97 6.01
C LYS A 113 -8.89 -4.30 4.72
N ILE A 114 -9.67 -5.36 4.77
CA ILE A 114 -10.56 -5.77 3.67
C ILE A 114 -11.98 -5.63 4.17
N VAL A 115 -12.81 -4.88 3.43
CA VAL A 115 -14.21 -4.65 3.75
C VAL A 115 -15.08 -4.94 2.55
N THR A 116 -16.35 -5.26 2.80
CA THR A 116 -17.38 -5.33 1.74
C THR A 116 -17.71 -3.92 1.27
N VAL A 117 -17.89 -3.74 -0.04
CA VAL A 117 -18.33 -2.44 -0.60
C VAL A 117 -19.77 -2.17 -0.22
N GLU A 118 -20.60 -3.20 -0.23
CA GLU A 118 -21.99 -3.13 0.22
C GLU A 118 -22.18 -3.98 1.47
N GLU A 119 -22.75 -3.37 2.51
CA GLU A 119 -23.10 -4.09 3.72
C GLU A 119 -24.35 -4.95 3.48
N ARG A 120 -24.28 -6.20 3.93
CA ARG A 120 -25.42 -7.12 3.85
C ARG A 120 -26.20 -7.11 5.15
N ASN A 121 -27.50 -6.91 5.03
CA ASN A 121 -28.44 -7.12 6.13
C ASN A 121 -28.74 -8.61 6.27
N GLY A 122 -28.27 -9.24 7.32
CA GLY A 122 -28.39 -10.69 7.55
C GLY A 122 -27.28 -11.48 6.86
N GLY A 123 -27.30 -12.80 7.05
CA GLY A 123 -26.23 -13.70 6.62
C GLY A 123 -25.27 -14.01 7.76
N GLU A 124 -24.34 -14.92 7.51
CA GLU A 124 -23.34 -15.35 8.47
C GLU A 124 -21.98 -14.71 8.17
N VAL A 125 -21.31 -14.27 9.21
CA VAL A 125 -19.91 -13.82 9.10
C VAL A 125 -19.02 -15.06 9.21
N VAL A 126 -18.22 -15.30 8.18
CA VAL A 126 -17.31 -16.44 8.11
C VAL A 126 -15.88 -15.94 7.94
N ASN A 127 -14.92 -16.62 8.55
CA ASN A 127 -13.51 -16.32 8.35
C ASN A 127 -13.01 -16.93 7.04
N TYR A 128 -12.41 -16.09 6.19
CA TYR A 128 -11.86 -16.46 4.91
C TYR A 128 -10.38 -16.07 4.77
N ASP A 129 -9.60 -16.91 4.11
CA ASP A 129 -8.40 -16.45 3.42
C ASP A 129 -8.85 -15.88 2.06
N VAL A 130 -8.60 -14.58 1.83
CA VAL A 130 -8.91 -13.89 0.56
C VAL A 130 -7.75 -14.12 -0.38
N VAL A 131 -7.98 -14.88 -1.45
CA VAL A 131 -6.96 -15.38 -2.36
C VAL A 131 -7.27 -15.05 -3.81
N GLY A 132 -6.22 -14.83 -4.60
CA GLY A 132 -6.34 -14.56 -6.02
C GLY A 132 -6.36 -15.83 -6.89
N PRO A 133 -6.37 -15.66 -8.23
CA PRO A 133 -6.40 -16.76 -9.20
C PRO A 133 -5.02 -17.24 -9.63
N ILE A 134 -3.92 -16.71 -9.09
CA ILE A 134 -2.57 -17.10 -9.49
C ILE A 134 -2.23 -18.47 -8.89
N CYS A 135 -1.64 -19.34 -9.69
CA CYS A 135 -1.22 -20.68 -9.27
C CYS A 135 0.06 -20.62 -8.41
N GLU A 136 -0.07 -19.98 -7.24
CA GLU A 136 1.00 -19.81 -6.27
C GLU A 136 0.46 -19.77 -4.85
N THR A 137 1.16 -20.42 -3.91
CA THR A 137 0.79 -20.43 -2.49
C THR A 137 0.82 -19.03 -1.86
N GLY A 138 1.63 -18.12 -2.41
CA GLY A 138 1.74 -16.72 -1.97
C GLY A 138 0.62 -15.82 -2.47
N ASP A 139 -0.30 -16.30 -3.31
CA ASP A 139 -1.36 -15.46 -3.87
C ASP A 139 -2.52 -15.25 -2.89
N PHE A 140 -2.31 -14.37 -1.93
CA PHE A 140 -3.35 -13.94 -1.01
C PHE A 140 -3.31 -12.41 -0.80
N LEU A 141 -4.49 -11.84 -0.61
CA LEU A 141 -4.67 -10.43 -0.24
C LEU A 141 -4.87 -10.26 1.27
N GLY A 142 -5.33 -11.30 1.96
CA GLY A 142 -5.46 -11.30 3.40
C GLY A 142 -5.87 -12.67 3.94
N LYS A 143 -5.40 -13.01 5.13
CA LYS A 143 -5.73 -14.26 5.82
C LYS A 143 -6.64 -13.98 7.01
N ASP A 144 -7.50 -14.95 7.34
CA ASP A 144 -8.41 -14.91 8.49
C ASP A 144 -9.28 -13.64 8.52
N ARG A 145 -9.92 -13.32 7.40
CA ARG A 145 -10.81 -12.15 7.28
C ARG A 145 -12.25 -12.53 7.60
N ALA A 146 -12.82 -11.91 8.62
CA ALA A 146 -14.22 -12.07 8.99
C ALA A 146 -15.10 -11.27 8.01
N LEU A 147 -15.79 -11.97 7.10
CA LEU A 147 -16.56 -11.38 6.03
C LEU A 147 -17.94 -12.02 5.93
N ASN A 148 -18.95 -11.20 5.60
CA ASN A 148 -20.29 -11.63 5.22
C ASN A 148 -20.46 -11.34 3.72
N VAL A 149 -20.12 -12.31 2.88
CA VAL A 149 -20.02 -12.16 1.42
C VAL A 149 -20.64 -13.33 0.67
N GLN A 150 -20.98 -13.08 -0.59
CA GLN A 150 -21.33 -14.11 -1.57
C GLN A 150 -20.59 -13.86 -2.89
N SER A 151 -20.59 -14.84 -3.77
CA SER A 151 -20.09 -14.71 -5.15
C SER A 151 -20.78 -13.55 -5.86
N GLY A 152 -20.00 -12.71 -6.53
CA GLY A 152 -20.42 -11.49 -7.21
C GLY A 152 -20.29 -10.20 -6.39
N ASP A 153 -20.09 -10.29 -5.08
CA ASP A 153 -19.86 -9.10 -4.22
C ASP A 153 -18.51 -8.44 -4.52
N PHE A 154 -18.42 -7.16 -4.19
CA PHE A 154 -17.17 -6.42 -4.27
C PHE A 154 -16.57 -6.23 -2.88
N LEU A 155 -15.24 -6.39 -2.82
CA LEU A 155 -14.41 -6.08 -1.68
C LEU A 155 -13.53 -4.87 -1.98
N ALA A 156 -13.28 -4.07 -0.95
CA ALA A 156 -12.28 -3.01 -0.97
C ALA A 156 -11.13 -3.38 -0.04
N VAL A 157 -9.92 -3.43 -0.59
CA VAL A 157 -8.68 -3.53 0.18
C VAL A 157 -8.20 -2.11 0.45
N LEU A 158 -8.28 -1.68 1.70
CA LEU A 158 -7.99 -0.31 2.11
C LEU A 158 -6.49 -0.03 2.17
N SER A 159 -6.11 1.24 2.27
CA SER A 159 -4.72 1.69 2.42
C SER A 159 -3.80 1.20 1.31
N SER A 160 -4.32 1.15 0.07
CA SER A 160 -3.61 0.68 -1.12
C SER A 160 -2.97 1.80 -1.96
N GLY A 161 -3.07 3.07 -1.54
CA GLY A 161 -2.59 4.22 -2.31
C GLY A 161 -1.07 4.34 -2.36
N ALA A 162 -0.35 3.80 -1.36
CA ALA A 162 1.10 3.71 -1.38
C ALA A 162 1.54 2.26 -1.55
N TYR A 163 2.49 2.03 -2.47
CA TYR A 163 3.05 0.70 -2.74
C TYR A 163 2.00 -0.35 -3.17
N GLY A 164 0.84 0.11 -3.67
CA GLY A 164 -0.14 -0.70 -4.38
C GLY A 164 0.22 -0.80 -5.86
N PHE A 165 -0.39 0.05 -6.70
CA PHE A 165 -0.18 0.02 -8.14
C PHE A 165 1.30 0.11 -8.56
N VAL A 166 2.10 0.97 -7.89
CA VAL A 166 3.53 1.17 -8.23
C VAL A 166 4.37 -0.10 -8.08
N MET A 167 3.94 -1.05 -7.24
CA MET A 167 4.58 -2.37 -7.08
C MET A 167 3.83 -3.48 -7.83
N SER A 168 2.78 -3.15 -8.55
CA SER A 168 2.06 -4.12 -9.37
C SER A 168 2.92 -4.60 -10.54
N SER A 169 2.62 -5.77 -11.03
CA SER A 169 3.37 -6.41 -12.11
C SER A 169 2.45 -7.16 -13.08
N THR A 170 3.02 -7.61 -14.16
CA THR A 170 2.36 -8.50 -15.12
C THR A 170 2.65 -9.98 -14.82
N TYR A 171 2.99 -10.28 -13.57
CA TYR A 171 3.26 -11.66 -13.16
C TYR A 171 2.12 -12.60 -13.55
N ASN A 172 2.48 -13.78 -14.03
CA ASN A 172 1.55 -14.80 -14.54
C ASN A 172 0.74 -14.32 -15.75
N SER A 173 1.32 -13.40 -16.56
CA SER A 173 0.72 -12.81 -17.77
C SER A 173 -0.65 -12.14 -17.49
N ARG A 174 -0.79 -11.53 -16.31
CA ARG A 174 -1.99 -10.78 -15.95
C ARG A 174 -1.80 -9.28 -16.23
N PRO A 175 -2.72 -8.66 -17.00
CA PRO A 175 -2.70 -7.21 -17.20
C PRO A 175 -2.92 -6.46 -15.90
N ARG A 176 -2.23 -5.32 -15.72
CA ARG A 176 -2.43 -4.46 -14.56
C ARG A 176 -3.79 -3.77 -14.61
N ALA A 177 -4.35 -3.52 -13.44
CA ALA A 177 -5.67 -2.90 -13.28
C ALA A 177 -5.70 -1.45 -13.79
N ALA A 178 -6.89 -0.93 -14.06
CA ALA A 178 -7.10 0.50 -14.28
C ALA A 178 -6.95 1.28 -12.97
N GLU A 179 -6.60 2.57 -13.07
CA GLU A 179 -6.65 3.49 -11.94
C GLU A 179 -7.71 4.58 -12.19
N VAL A 180 -8.56 4.79 -11.20
CA VAL A 180 -9.63 5.78 -11.22
C VAL A 180 -9.42 6.74 -10.05
N MET A 181 -9.37 8.03 -10.34
CA MET A 181 -9.36 9.09 -9.33
C MET A 181 -10.79 9.51 -9.02
N VAL A 182 -11.09 9.69 -7.73
CA VAL A 182 -12.41 10.13 -7.26
C VAL A 182 -12.25 11.36 -6.37
N SER A 183 -13.10 12.37 -6.58
CA SER A 183 -13.18 13.55 -5.72
C SER A 183 -14.64 14.00 -5.64
N GLY A 184 -15.23 13.87 -4.47
CA GLY A 184 -16.67 14.09 -4.28
C GLY A 184 -17.49 13.11 -5.14
N ASP A 185 -18.31 13.65 -6.03
CA ASP A 185 -19.15 12.92 -6.98
C ASP A 185 -18.52 12.76 -8.38
N GLN A 186 -17.31 13.24 -8.55
CA GLN A 186 -16.59 13.18 -9.83
C GLN A 186 -15.61 12.01 -9.85
N GLN A 187 -15.43 11.41 -11.02
CA GLN A 187 -14.48 10.33 -11.26
C GLN A 187 -13.76 10.52 -12.60
N TRP A 188 -12.48 10.13 -12.60
CA TRP A 188 -11.64 10.19 -13.80
C TRP A 188 -10.86 8.91 -13.96
N LEU A 189 -10.89 8.31 -15.15
CA LEU A 189 -9.96 7.25 -15.51
C LEU A 189 -8.57 7.90 -15.74
N VAL A 190 -7.66 7.72 -14.79
CA VAL A 190 -6.32 8.32 -14.86
C VAL A 190 -5.28 7.35 -15.43
N ARG A 191 -5.62 6.05 -15.48
CA ARG A 191 -4.85 5.00 -16.17
C ARG A 191 -5.79 3.94 -16.71
N GLU A 192 -5.66 3.64 -17.99
CA GLU A 192 -6.40 2.54 -18.61
C GLU A 192 -5.91 1.18 -18.12
N ARG A 193 -6.81 0.18 -18.13
CA ARG A 193 -6.42 -1.21 -17.89
C ARG A 193 -5.53 -1.68 -19.02
N GLU A 194 -4.46 -2.39 -18.69
CA GLU A 194 -3.63 -3.05 -19.70
C GLU A 194 -4.42 -4.13 -20.44
N THR A 195 -4.05 -4.39 -21.70
CA THR A 195 -4.61 -5.47 -22.52
C THR A 195 -3.63 -6.63 -22.60
N ILE A 196 -4.11 -7.80 -23.01
CA ILE A 196 -3.25 -8.95 -23.24
C ILE A 196 -2.19 -8.62 -24.31
N GLU A 197 -2.58 -7.88 -25.35
CA GLU A 197 -1.68 -7.46 -26.44
C GLU A 197 -0.57 -6.55 -25.94
N SER A 198 -0.84 -5.72 -24.93
CA SER A 198 0.19 -4.84 -24.34
C SER A 198 1.27 -5.61 -23.61
N LEU A 199 1.01 -6.84 -23.15
CA LEU A 199 2.00 -7.64 -22.41
C LEU A 199 3.18 -8.08 -23.28
N TYR A 200 2.95 -8.28 -24.56
CA TYR A 200 3.98 -8.69 -25.53
C TYR A 200 4.28 -7.62 -26.59
N ALA A 201 3.77 -6.40 -26.37
CA ALA A 201 4.10 -5.27 -27.27
C ALA A 201 5.61 -5.00 -27.23
N GLY A 202 6.26 -5.10 -28.38
CA GLY A 202 7.71 -4.98 -28.49
C GLY A 202 8.49 -6.28 -28.52
N GLU A 203 7.82 -7.43 -28.43
CA GLU A 203 8.43 -8.72 -28.72
C GLU A 203 8.51 -8.95 -30.23
N HIS A 204 9.61 -9.55 -30.68
CA HIS A 204 9.85 -9.89 -32.09
C HIS A 204 10.20 -11.37 -32.25
N ILE A 205 9.63 -12.00 -33.24
CA ILE A 205 9.99 -13.37 -33.59
C ILE A 205 11.30 -13.30 -34.40
N PRO A 206 12.39 -13.99 -33.97
CA PRO A 206 13.62 -14.06 -34.76
C PRO A 206 13.36 -14.72 -36.12
N GLU A 207 13.96 -14.19 -37.19
CA GLU A 207 13.98 -14.80 -38.51
C GLU A 207 14.92 -16.01 -38.57
#